data_ae01d34b6dd7551c6ea7467094a01ce8
#
_entry.id   ae01d34b6dd7551c6ea7467094a01ce8
#
_cell.length_a   1.000
_cell.length_b   1.000
_cell.length_c   1.000
_cell.angle_alpha   90.00
_cell.angle_beta   90.00
_cell.angle_gamma   90.00
#
_symmetry.space_group_name_H-M   'P 1'
#
loop_
_entity.id
_entity.type
_entity.pdbx_description
1 polymer ?
#
loop_
_entity_poly.entity_id
_entity_poly.type
_entity_poly.pdbx_seq_one_letter_code
_entity_poly.pdbx_strand_id
1 'polypeptide(L)'
;MAATRRAMAAGAVVLLTGSLLGSPTATAVTAPEPTTVAKKLVSPLSMVVAGNGTAYVAQNFAGLLTAVAPGAEPEVVFAAKKGTEVGAVSEHGGTVNFATTKGAKTALWSMRPGTKPKKVADLSAYEADRNPDADVSYGFVGGLDAACAAQMPPEVPATYTGIVESHPYGSTVHKGTTYVADAAGNTVLSVKPNGKIKTVAVLPPVPVVITAEAAAANKLPACTVGKTFNFEPVPTDVEVGKGGWLYVTLLPGGPEDGSTGAQGRLVKVKATTGKVRQVAGGFAGATGVAVADNGDVYVAQLFAGQVSRIKAGRTTAKPYAEVMMPAAVEWADGDLYVSAQVLSEKPKGVVLRY
;
A
#
# COMPACT_ATOMS: atom_id res chain seq x y z
N MET A 1 24.19 16.64 18.78
CA MET A 1 24.09 16.94 17.35
C MET A 1 23.23 15.84 16.76
N ALA A 2 21.93 16.08 16.57
CA ALA A 2 20.98 15.12 16.08
C ALA A 2 21.11 15.09 14.55
N ALA A 3 21.64 14.01 14.00
CA ALA A 3 21.66 13.75 12.58
C ALA A 3 20.25 13.36 12.14
N THR A 4 19.56 14.25 11.47
CA THR A 4 18.28 14.02 10.79
C THR A 4 18.53 13.05 9.63
N ARG A 5 18.34 11.75 9.86
CA ARG A 5 18.27 10.77 8.77
C ARG A 5 16.87 10.88 8.17
N ARG A 6 16.80 11.45 6.97
CA ARG A 6 15.57 11.46 6.19
C ARG A 6 15.35 10.04 5.65
N ALA A 7 14.29 9.39 6.07
CA ALA A 7 13.77 8.22 5.40
C ALA A 7 13.47 8.59 3.94
N MET A 8 14.01 7.81 3.00
CA MET A 8 13.68 7.94 1.59
C MET A 8 12.28 7.35 1.33
N ALA A 9 11.26 8.12 1.64
CA ALA A 9 9.93 8.00 1.08
C ALA A 9 9.65 9.26 0.27
N ALA A 10 10.48 9.54 -0.72
CA ALA A 10 10.24 10.62 -1.66
C ALA A 10 10.50 10.07 -3.07
N GLY A 11 9.42 9.75 -3.76
CA GLY A 11 9.45 9.33 -5.14
C GLY A 11 10.17 10.33 -6.03
N ALA A 12 11.31 9.94 -6.54
CA ALA A 12 11.85 10.52 -7.76
C ALA A 12 11.19 9.78 -8.93
N VAL A 13 10.25 10.43 -9.59
CA VAL A 13 9.68 9.97 -10.85
C VAL A 13 10.79 10.03 -11.92
N VAL A 14 11.40 8.90 -12.20
CA VAL A 14 12.29 8.75 -13.36
C VAL A 14 11.42 8.30 -14.54
N LEU A 15 11.25 9.16 -15.52
CA LEU A 15 10.65 8.82 -16.81
C LEU A 15 11.56 7.83 -17.56
N LEU A 16 11.21 6.56 -17.54
CA LEU A 16 11.84 5.53 -18.36
C LEU A 16 11.21 5.52 -19.75
N THR A 17 11.99 5.97 -20.73
CA THR A 17 11.78 5.63 -22.15
C THR A 17 12.31 4.21 -22.37
N GLY A 18 11.46 3.21 -22.20
CA GLY A 18 11.81 1.80 -22.38
C GLY A 18 11.59 1.34 -23.81
N SER A 19 12.63 0.75 -24.40
CA SER A 19 12.60 0.07 -25.68
C SER A 19 11.71 -1.18 -25.63
N LEU A 20 10.81 -1.31 -26.61
CA LEU A 20 9.94 -2.45 -26.83
C LEU A 20 10.76 -3.70 -27.20
N LEU A 21 10.95 -4.64 -26.29
CA LEU A 21 11.33 -6.01 -26.59
C LEU A 21 10.10 -6.90 -26.49
N GLY A 22 9.87 -7.71 -27.53
CA GLY A 22 8.67 -8.48 -27.79
C GLY A 22 8.12 -9.26 -26.60
N SER A 23 6.85 -8.99 -26.29
CA SER A 23 6.08 -9.68 -25.26
C SER A 23 5.56 -11.02 -25.76
N PRO A 24 5.59 -12.08 -24.93
CA PRO A 24 4.82 -13.29 -25.23
C PRO A 24 3.33 -12.92 -25.19
N THR A 25 2.56 -13.38 -26.19
CA THR A 25 1.11 -13.22 -26.26
C THR A 25 0.44 -13.93 -25.05
N ALA A 26 0.23 -13.18 -23.97
CA ALA A 26 -0.65 -13.63 -22.91
C ALA A 26 -2.08 -13.56 -23.44
N THR A 27 -2.83 -14.66 -23.34
CA THR A 27 -4.28 -14.67 -23.55
C THR A 27 -4.90 -13.73 -22.53
N ALA A 28 -5.20 -12.52 -22.94
CA ALA A 28 -5.88 -11.53 -22.12
C ALA A 28 -7.26 -12.08 -21.75
N VAL A 29 -7.50 -12.32 -20.46
CA VAL A 29 -8.86 -12.39 -19.95
C VAL A 29 -9.35 -10.96 -19.99
N THR A 30 -10.14 -10.61 -21.00
CA THR A 30 -10.70 -9.27 -21.15
C THR A 30 -11.70 -9.04 -20.02
N ALA A 31 -11.33 -8.16 -19.09
CA ALA A 31 -12.34 -7.51 -18.25
C ALA A 31 -13.37 -6.80 -19.15
N PRO A 32 -14.61 -6.60 -18.69
CA PRO A 32 -15.54 -5.74 -19.40
C PRO A 32 -14.95 -4.33 -19.55
N GLU A 33 -15.39 -3.58 -20.56
CA GLU A 33 -15.00 -2.19 -20.73
C GLU A 33 -15.41 -1.36 -19.50
N PRO A 34 -14.48 -0.61 -18.87
CA PRO A 34 -14.80 0.10 -17.66
C PRO A 34 -15.62 1.35 -17.92
N THR A 35 -16.49 1.66 -16.97
CA THR A 35 -17.13 2.98 -16.88
C THR A 35 -16.33 3.91 -15.98
N THR A 36 -16.25 5.21 -16.35
CA THR A 36 -15.58 6.20 -15.53
C THR A 36 -16.53 6.72 -14.46
N VAL A 37 -16.15 6.56 -13.18
CA VAL A 37 -16.90 7.04 -12.01
C VAL A 37 -16.47 8.45 -11.62
N ALA A 38 -15.17 8.74 -11.64
CA ALA A 38 -14.63 10.06 -11.30
C ALA A 38 -13.43 10.43 -12.19
N LYS A 39 -13.21 11.72 -12.35
CA LYS A 39 -12.11 12.29 -13.16
C LYS A 39 -11.43 13.43 -12.41
N LYS A 40 -10.28 13.87 -12.93
CA LYS A 40 -9.52 15.05 -12.46
C LYS A 40 -9.08 14.93 -11.00
N LEU A 41 -8.79 13.73 -10.55
CA LEU A 41 -8.24 13.48 -9.21
C LEU A 41 -6.71 13.63 -9.22
N VAL A 42 -6.16 13.97 -8.06
CA VAL A 42 -4.71 14.06 -7.81
C VAL A 42 -4.33 12.97 -6.83
N SER A 43 -3.43 12.07 -7.23
CA SER A 43 -2.94 10.96 -6.39
C SER A 43 -4.05 10.18 -5.66
N PRO A 44 -5.04 9.58 -6.36
CA PRO A 44 -6.12 8.80 -5.72
C PRO A 44 -5.59 7.43 -5.28
N LEU A 45 -4.83 7.38 -4.17
CA LEU A 45 -4.09 6.18 -3.75
C LEU A 45 -4.89 5.26 -2.81
N SER A 46 -5.90 5.77 -2.12
CA SER A 46 -6.77 4.99 -1.24
C SER A 46 -8.23 5.35 -1.47
N MET A 47 -9.11 4.37 -1.42
CA MET A 47 -10.53 4.53 -1.74
C MET A 47 -11.38 3.53 -0.95
N VAL A 48 -12.64 3.86 -0.73
CA VAL A 48 -13.69 2.92 -0.30
C VAL A 48 -14.99 3.26 -1.02
N VAL A 49 -15.77 2.25 -1.35
CA VAL A 49 -17.13 2.42 -1.89
C VAL A 49 -18.13 2.05 -0.80
N ALA A 50 -18.94 3.03 -0.38
CA ALA A 50 -19.97 2.82 0.63
C ALA A 50 -21.18 2.07 0.06
N GLY A 51 -21.98 1.45 0.94
CA GLY A 51 -23.15 0.66 0.53
C GLY A 51 -24.26 1.44 -0.21
N ASN A 52 -24.18 2.77 -0.28
CA ASN A 52 -25.06 3.62 -1.11
C ASN A 52 -24.42 3.95 -2.47
N GLY A 53 -23.31 3.30 -2.82
CA GLY A 53 -22.58 3.51 -4.07
C GLY A 53 -21.67 4.77 -4.08
N THR A 54 -21.59 5.54 -3.01
CA THR A 54 -20.67 6.69 -2.93
C THR A 54 -19.24 6.21 -2.76
N ALA A 55 -18.34 6.58 -3.69
CA ALA A 55 -16.92 6.36 -3.53
C ALA A 55 -16.28 7.51 -2.73
N TYR A 56 -15.60 7.19 -1.64
CA TYR A 56 -14.74 8.13 -0.91
C TYR A 56 -13.30 7.88 -1.32
N VAL A 57 -12.67 8.90 -1.90
CA VAL A 57 -11.33 8.80 -2.50
C VAL A 57 -10.38 9.74 -1.77
N ALA A 58 -9.32 9.19 -1.21
CA ALA A 58 -8.22 9.98 -0.72
C ALA A 58 -7.35 10.42 -1.90
N GLN A 59 -7.22 11.72 -2.07
CA GLN A 59 -6.23 12.33 -2.94
C GLN A 59 -4.98 12.62 -2.09
N ASN A 60 -4.18 11.57 -1.86
CA ASN A 60 -3.18 11.53 -0.78
C ASN A 60 -2.28 12.76 -0.74
N PHE A 61 -1.53 13.01 -1.81
CA PHE A 61 -0.55 14.11 -1.83
C PHE A 61 -1.20 15.50 -1.94
N ALA A 62 -2.45 15.57 -2.42
CA ALA A 62 -3.22 16.80 -2.38
C ALA A 62 -3.81 17.10 -1.00
N GLY A 63 -3.82 16.11 -0.10
CA GLY A 63 -4.37 16.24 1.25
C GLY A 63 -5.90 16.38 1.27
N LEU A 64 -6.59 15.73 0.33
CA LEU A 64 -8.04 15.83 0.18
C LEU A 64 -8.72 14.47 0.37
N LEU A 65 -9.90 14.48 0.99
CA LEU A 65 -10.87 13.40 0.90
C LEU A 65 -12.05 13.88 0.06
N THR A 66 -12.36 13.12 -0.99
CA THR A 66 -13.39 13.47 -1.98
C THR A 66 -14.47 12.42 -1.97
N ALA A 67 -15.74 12.82 -1.93
CA ALA A 67 -16.88 11.95 -2.14
C ALA A 67 -17.37 12.05 -3.60
N VAL A 68 -17.71 10.90 -4.18
CA VAL A 68 -18.27 10.80 -5.52
C VAL A 68 -19.53 9.94 -5.43
N ALA A 69 -20.69 10.60 -5.34
CA ALA A 69 -21.97 9.91 -5.37
C ALA A 69 -22.28 9.40 -6.80
N PRO A 70 -23.09 8.35 -6.96
CA PRO A 70 -23.47 7.84 -8.27
C PRO A 70 -24.03 8.94 -9.18
N GLY A 71 -23.37 9.14 -10.34
CA GLY A 71 -23.78 10.13 -11.34
C GLY A 71 -23.48 11.59 -10.98
N ALA A 72 -22.80 11.87 -9.87
CA ALA A 72 -22.44 13.23 -9.43
C ALA A 72 -20.97 13.57 -9.72
N GLU A 73 -20.66 14.85 -9.77
CA GLU A 73 -19.28 15.35 -9.80
C GLU A 73 -18.61 15.14 -8.43
N PRO A 74 -17.26 14.96 -8.40
CA PRO A 74 -16.52 14.82 -7.17
C PRO A 74 -16.65 16.05 -6.25
N GLU A 75 -16.97 15.81 -4.98
CA GLU A 75 -17.08 16.84 -3.93
C GLU A 75 -15.99 16.64 -2.88
N VAL A 76 -15.23 17.70 -2.54
CA VAL A 76 -14.25 17.66 -1.46
C VAL A 76 -14.98 17.73 -0.11
N VAL A 77 -14.96 16.63 0.64
CA VAL A 77 -15.62 16.54 1.97
C VAL A 77 -14.67 16.81 3.13
N PHE A 78 -13.35 16.74 2.88
CA PHE A 78 -12.32 17.14 3.83
C PHE A 78 -11.08 17.64 3.09
N ALA A 79 -10.48 18.71 3.61
CA ALA A 79 -9.20 19.23 3.15
C ALA A 79 -8.25 19.40 4.34
N ALA A 80 -7.12 18.76 4.28
CA ALA A 80 -6.07 18.87 5.29
C ALA A 80 -5.27 20.16 5.11
N LYS A 81 -4.49 20.53 6.13
CA LYS A 81 -3.54 21.65 6.02
C LYS A 81 -2.43 21.30 5.01
N LYS A 82 -1.93 22.31 4.32
CA LYS A 82 -0.84 22.17 3.33
C LYS A 82 0.31 21.28 3.86
N GLY A 83 0.76 20.35 3.02
CA GLY A 83 1.82 19.40 3.35
C GLY A 83 1.38 18.31 4.33
N THR A 84 0.08 18.02 4.41
CA THR A 84 -0.49 16.90 5.12
C THR A 84 -1.13 15.98 4.10
N GLU A 85 -0.78 14.70 4.12
CA GLU A 85 -1.39 13.67 3.29
C GLU A 85 -2.70 13.16 3.93
N VAL A 86 -3.61 12.67 3.08
CA VAL A 86 -4.82 11.96 3.47
C VAL A 86 -4.81 10.60 2.83
N GLY A 87 -4.94 9.52 3.62
CA GLY A 87 -4.90 8.14 3.14
C GLY A 87 -5.72 7.20 4.02
N ALA A 88 -5.54 5.90 3.84
CA ALA A 88 -6.15 4.84 4.65
C ALA A 88 -7.67 5.04 4.83
N VAL A 89 -8.40 5.18 3.73
CA VAL A 89 -9.85 5.44 3.76
C VAL A 89 -10.61 4.14 3.95
N SER A 90 -11.59 4.13 4.84
CA SER A 90 -12.57 3.04 5.01
C SER A 90 -13.92 3.59 5.44
N GLU A 91 -15.00 2.84 5.21
CA GLU A 91 -16.36 3.24 5.58
C GLU A 91 -17.07 2.11 6.31
N HIS A 92 -17.89 2.45 7.29
CA HIS A 92 -18.79 1.49 7.92
C HIS A 92 -19.98 2.22 8.58
N GLY A 93 -21.19 1.84 8.18
CA GLY A 93 -22.43 2.34 8.78
C GLY A 93 -22.60 3.86 8.67
N GLY A 94 -22.22 4.46 7.55
CA GLY A 94 -22.27 5.90 7.29
C GLY A 94 -21.16 6.69 7.97
N THR A 95 -20.15 6.02 8.53
CA THR A 95 -18.96 6.67 9.11
C THR A 95 -17.74 6.39 8.26
N VAL A 96 -17.10 7.43 7.76
CA VAL A 96 -15.85 7.37 6.99
C VAL A 96 -14.69 7.56 7.94
N ASN A 97 -13.75 6.60 7.93
CA ASN A 97 -12.47 6.71 8.61
C ASN A 97 -11.38 7.05 7.57
N PHE A 98 -10.41 7.83 7.96
CA PHE A 98 -9.25 8.15 7.13
C PHE A 98 -8.07 8.54 8.01
N ALA A 99 -6.86 8.40 7.49
CA ALA A 99 -5.66 8.83 8.17
C ALA A 99 -5.13 10.15 7.61
N THR A 100 -4.39 10.87 8.44
CA THR A 100 -3.57 12.01 8.00
C THR A 100 -2.13 11.79 8.40
N THR A 101 -1.19 12.15 7.51
CA THR A 101 0.25 12.09 7.74
C THR A 101 0.89 13.44 7.45
N LYS A 102 1.63 13.98 8.42
CA LYS A 102 2.42 15.21 8.26
C LYS A 102 3.78 15.06 8.93
N GLY A 103 4.81 14.82 8.14
CA GLY A 103 6.11 14.42 8.68
C GLY A 103 5.93 13.21 9.61
N ALA A 104 6.51 13.24 10.79
CA ALA A 104 6.40 12.14 11.77
C ALA A 104 5.05 12.07 12.51
N LYS A 105 4.06 12.89 12.18
CA LYS A 105 2.76 12.93 12.88
C LYS A 105 1.69 12.25 12.05
N THR A 106 1.12 11.16 12.57
CA THR A 106 0.05 10.41 11.95
C THR A 106 -1.13 10.21 12.90
N ALA A 107 -2.34 10.31 12.36
CA ALA A 107 -3.54 10.12 13.16
C ALA A 107 -4.66 9.50 12.32
N LEU A 108 -5.48 8.67 12.95
CA LEU A 108 -6.74 8.18 12.41
C LEU A 108 -7.87 9.11 12.83
N TRP A 109 -8.72 9.44 11.88
CA TRP A 109 -9.90 10.29 12.03
C TRP A 109 -11.15 9.53 11.64
N SER A 110 -12.30 9.97 12.15
CA SER A 110 -13.60 9.53 11.68
C SER A 110 -14.55 10.71 11.49
N MET A 111 -15.42 10.64 10.48
CA MET A 111 -16.46 11.63 10.25
C MET A 111 -17.71 10.98 9.64
N ARG A 112 -18.86 11.57 9.87
CA ARG A 112 -20.04 11.35 9.03
C ARG A 112 -20.08 12.43 7.95
N PRO A 113 -20.57 12.17 6.74
CA PRO A 113 -20.75 13.17 5.71
C PRO A 113 -21.44 14.43 6.26
N GLY A 114 -20.93 15.62 5.92
CA GLY A 114 -21.45 16.90 6.42
C GLY A 114 -21.06 17.28 7.86
N THR A 115 -20.28 16.44 8.56
CA THR A 115 -19.81 16.75 9.93
C THR A 115 -18.29 17.00 9.98
N LYS A 116 -17.84 17.67 11.03
CA LYS A 116 -16.40 17.84 11.28
C LYS A 116 -15.77 16.50 11.70
N PRO A 117 -14.57 16.16 11.19
CA PRO A 117 -13.88 14.96 11.60
C PRO A 117 -13.45 15.01 13.07
N LYS A 118 -13.47 13.85 13.73
CA LYS A 118 -12.98 13.64 15.10
C LYS A 118 -11.75 12.75 15.06
N LYS A 119 -10.68 13.14 15.76
CA LYS A 119 -9.52 12.28 15.94
C LYS A 119 -9.92 11.05 16.76
N VAL A 120 -9.66 9.86 16.21
CA VAL A 120 -9.91 8.59 16.87
C VAL A 120 -8.67 8.11 17.61
N ALA A 121 -7.50 8.17 16.95
CA ALA A 121 -6.26 7.65 17.49
C ALA A 121 -5.05 8.44 16.99
N ASP A 122 -3.98 8.46 17.79
CA ASP A 122 -2.66 8.97 17.44
C ASP A 122 -1.77 7.78 17.13
N LEU A 123 -1.52 7.53 15.83
CA LEU A 123 -0.75 6.39 15.38
C LEU A 123 0.74 6.61 15.61
N SER A 124 1.21 7.85 15.42
CA SER A 124 2.61 8.20 15.68
C SER A 124 2.97 8.09 17.16
N ALA A 125 2.06 8.43 18.07
CA ALA A 125 2.29 8.26 19.51
C ALA A 125 2.34 6.76 19.88
N TYR A 126 1.49 5.93 19.26
CA TYR A 126 1.54 4.48 19.46
C TYR A 126 2.87 3.89 18.97
N GLU A 127 3.31 4.31 17.79
CA GLU A 127 4.57 3.87 17.20
C GLU A 127 5.76 4.28 18.08
N ALA A 128 5.78 5.52 18.57
CA ALA A 128 6.83 6.01 19.47
C ALA A 128 6.89 5.25 20.82
N ASP A 129 5.73 4.78 21.31
CA ASP A 129 5.66 4.01 22.56
C ASP A 129 5.98 2.52 22.37
N ARG A 130 5.67 1.96 21.23
CA ARG A 130 5.72 0.50 21.01
C ARG A 130 6.78 0.04 20.03
N ASN A 131 7.04 0.81 18.97
CA ASN A 131 7.88 0.42 17.84
C ASN A 131 7.77 -1.09 17.55
N PRO A 132 6.64 -1.57 17.01
CA PRO A 132 6.32 -3.00 16.97
C PRO A 132 7.33 -3.86 16.21
N ASP A 133 8.05 -3.30 15.23
CA ASP A 133 9.06 -3.99 14.44
C ASP A 133 10.50 -3.70 14.88
N ALA A 134 10.70 -3.11 16.08
CA ALA A 134 12.02 -2.76 16.61
C ALA A 134 13.01 -3.94 16.62
N ASP A 135 12.52 -5.15 16.83
CA ASP A 135 13.33 -6.37 16.89
C ASP A 135 13.44 -7.09 15.52
N VAL A 136 12.82 -6.52 14.46
CA VAL A 136 12.88 -7.10 13.11
C VAL A 136 14.15 -6.63 12.42
N SER A 137 14.97 -7.56 11.92
CA SER A 137 16.20 -7.24 11.21
C SER A 137 15.96 -7.14 9.71
N TYR A 138 16.35 -6.01 9.15
CA TYR A 138 16.36 -5.70 7.73
C TYR A 138 17.81 -5.59 7.22
N GLY A 139 17.98 -5.53 5.89
CA GLY A 139 19.30 -5.53 5.28
C GLY A 139 19.84 -6.92 4.99
N PHE A 140 21.16 -7.06 4.88
CA PHE A 140 21.77 -8.34 4.52
C PHE A 140 21.66 -9.37 5.65
N VAL A 141 21.11 -10.55 5.33
CA VAL A 141 20.93 -11.65 6.27
C VAL A 141 22.31 -12.13 6.74
N GLY A 142 22.50 -12.14 8.08
CA GLY A 142 23.80 -12.47 8.68
C GLY A 142 24.85 -11.36 8.58
N GLY A 143 24.48 -10.19 8.04
CA GLY A 143 25.38 -9.05 7.88
C GLY A 143 26.37 -9.20 6.72
N LEU A 144 27.31 -8.28 6.64
CA LEU A 144 28.44 -8.26 5.72
C LEU A 144 29.73 -8.33 6.50
N ASP A 145 30.79 -8.92 5.93
CA ASP A 145 32.13 -8.76 6.48
C ASP A 145 32.57 -7.28 6.46
N ALA A 146 33.55 -6.94 7.30
CA ALA A 146 33.95 -5.53 7.50
C ALA A 146 34.44 -4.85 6.20
N ALA A 147 35.15 -5.59 5.34
CA ALA A 147 35.66 -5.06 4.08
C ALA A 147 34.54 -4.77 3.07
N CYS A 148 33.52 -5.62 3.01
CA CYS A 148 32.34 -5.41 2.20
C CYS A 148 31.46 -4.29 2.76
N ALA A 149 31.21 -4.28 4.06
CA ALA A 149 30.41 -3.26 4.74
C ALA A 149 31.00 -1.85 4.57
N ALA A 150 32.32 -1.72 4.57
CA ALA A 150 33.00 -0.42 4.36
C ALA A 150 32.82 0.16 2.96
N GLN A 151 32.39 -0.65 1.98
CA GLN A 151 32.15 -0.22 0.61
C GLN A 151 30.67 0.12 0.34
N MET A 152 29.78 -0.12 1.32
CA MET A 152 28.35 0.16 1.16
C MET A 152 28.09 1.66 0.99
N PRO A 153 27.13 2.05 0.13
CA PRO A 153 26.67 3.42 0.08
C PRO A 153 26.14 3.86 1.45
N PRO A 154 26.45 5.09 1.91
CA PRO A 154 26.07 5.56 3.25
C PRO A 154 24.55 5.53 3.52
N GLU A 155 23.75 5.66 2.46
CA GLU A 155 22.29 5.63 2.50
C GLU A 155 21.69 4.21 2.57
N VAL A 156 22.49 3.18 2.29
CA VAL A 156 22.06 1.77 2.33
C VAL A 156 22.85 1.06 3.44
N PRO A 157 22.33 1.03 4.67
CA PRO A 157 22.98 0.32 5.75
C PRO A 157 23.03 -1.18 5.48
N ALA A 158 24.15 -1.84 5.82
CA ALA A 158 24.29 -3.27 5.64
C ALA A 158 23.23 -4.06 6.41
N THR A 159 22.89 -3.61 7.62
CA THR A 159 21.81 -4.13 8.47
C THR A 159 21.22 -3.01 9.31
N TYR A 160 19.92 -3.12 9.61
CA TYR A 160 19.21 -2.21 10.52
C TYR A 160 17.99 -2.91 11.11
N THR A 161 17.33 -2.31 12.08
CA THR A 161 16.06 -2.77 12.65
C THR A 161 14.96 -1.74 12.41
N GLY A 162 13.71 -2.11 12.70
CA GLY A 162 12.58 -1.21 12.56
C GLY A 162 12.79 0.13 13.25
N ILE A 163 12.44 1.21 12.55
CA ILE A 163 12.57 2.59 13.01
C ILE A 163 11.21 3.09 13.49
N VAL A 164 11.23 4.09 14.40
CA VAL A 164 10.00 4.71 14.91
C VAL A 164 9.40 5.60 13.83
N GLU A 165 8.53 5.04 13.00
CA GLU A 165 7.83 5.75 11.94
C GLU A 165 6.47 5.10 11.65
N SER A 166 5.44 5.90 11.39
CA SER A 166 4.10 5.45 11.01
C SER A 166 3.66 6.16 9.73
N HIS A 167 3.12 5.41 8.78
CA HIS A 167 2.55 5.94 7.54
C HIS A 167 1.39 5.07 7.07
N PRO A 168 0.17 5.30 7.57
CA PRO A 168 -1.01 4.50 7.24
C PRO A 168 -1.45 4.75 5.79
N TYR A 169 -1.43 3.70 4.96
CA TYR A 169 -1.79 3.77 3.54
C TYR A 169 -3.18 3.23 3.23
N GLY A 170 -3.55 2.07 3.80
CA GLY A 170 -4.83 1.43 3.61
C GLY A 170 -5.54 1.13 4.93
N SER A 171 -6.87 1.06 4.90
CA SER A 171 -7.64 0.60 6.07
C SER A 171 -8.95 -0.05 5.66
N THR A 172 -9.46 -0.93 6.51
CA THR A 172 -10.78 -1.55 6.40
C THR A 172 -11.46 -1.62 7.75
N VAL A 173 -12.80 -1.76 7.79
CA VAL A 173 -13.54 -1.91 9.04
C VAL A 173 -14.16 -3.30 9.13
N HIS A 174 -13.87 -4.03 10.21
CA HIS A 174 -14.52 -5.29 10.52
C HIS A 174 -15.07 -5.31 11.93
N LYS A 175 -16.37 -5.56 12.07
CA LYS A 175 -17.06 -5.62 13.37
C LYS A 175 -16.79 -4.39 14.26
N GLY A 176 -16.84 -3.19 13.65
CA GLY A 176 -16.64 -1.91 14.31
C GLY A 176 -15.19 -1.62 14.74
N THR A 177 -14.22 -2.42 14.33
CA THR A 177 -12.79 -2.18 14.53
C THR A 177 -12.18 -1.78 13.20
N THR A 178 -11.45 -0.67 13.14
CA THR A 178 -10.68 -0.27 11.97
C THR A 178 -9.33 -1.00 11.99
N TYR A 179 -9.01 -1.70 10.90
CA TYR A 179 -7.69 -2.29 10.68
C TYR A 179 -6.94 -1.39 9.72
N VAL A 180 -5.69 -1.12 10.03
CA VAL A 180 -4.84 -0.18 9.29
C VAL A 180 -3.58 -0.89 8.82
N ALA A 181 -3.27 -0.78 7.54
CA ALA A 181 -1.97 -1.12 6.98
C ALA A 181 -1.05 0.09 7.20
N ASP A 182 -0.12 -0.04 8.14
CA ASP A 182 0.86 1.00 8.44
C ASP A 182 2.16 0.67 7.72
N ALA A 183 2.40 1.38 6.63
CA ALA A 183 3.48 1.09 5.69
C ALA A 183 4.86 1.27 6.34
N ALA A 184 5.08 2.38 7.06
CA ALA A 184 6.37 2.66 7.68
C ALA A 184 6.61 1.82 8.94
N GLY A 185 5.56 1.53 9.71
CA GLY A 185 5.64 0.64 10.87
C GLY A 185 5.65 -0.85 10.52
N ASN A 186 5.57 -1.21 9.24
CA ASN A 186 5.59 -2.60 8.77
C ASN A 186 4.53 -3.51 9.44
N THR A 187 3.37 -2.94 9.79
CA THR A 187 2.38 -3.59 10.64
C THR A 187 0.97 -3.55 10.08
N VAL A 188 0.15 -4.46 10.60
CA VAL A 188 -1.31 -4.30 10.61
C VAL A 188 -1.72 -3.93 12.02
N LEU A 189 -2.33 -2.75 12.16
CA LEU A 189 -2.87 -2.25 13.43
C LEU A 189 -4.37 -2.50 13.50
N SER A 190 -4.92 -2.60 14.71
CA SER A 190 -6.36 -2.52 14.98
C SER A 190 -6.65 -1.31 15.85
N VAL A 191 -7.63 -0.50 15.47
CA VAL A 191 -8.06 0.70 16.21
C VAL A 191 -9.54 0.57 16.53
N LYS A 192 -9.87 0.56 17.82
CA LYS A 192 -11.26 0.54 18.28
C LYS A 192 -11.88 1.96 18.24
N PRO A 193 -13.21 2.10 18.20
CA PRO A 193 -13.87 3.41 18.21
C PRO A 193 -13.52 4.29 19.43
N ASN A 194 -13.08 3.70 20.54
CA ASN A 194 -12.60 4.42 21.72
C ASN A 194 -11.11 4.83 21.64
N GLY A 195 -10.47 4.68 20.47
CA GLY A 195 -9.09 5.04 20.25
C GLY A 195 -8.04 4.01 20.70
N LYS A 196 -8.47 2.87 21.26
CA LYS A 196 -7.50 1.83 21.69
C LYS A 196 -6.86 1.16 20.49
N ILE A 197 -5.54 1.29 20.37
CA ILE A 197 -4.71 0.67 19.32
C ILE A 197 -4.11 -0.63 19.83
N LYS A 198 -3.95 -1.60 18.92
CA LYS A 198 -3.16 -2.82 19.13
C LYS A 198 -2.48 -3.22 17.84
N THR A 199 -1.24 -3.68 17.90
CA THR A 199 -0.60 -4.41 16.80
C THR A 199 -1.28 -5.76 16.63
N VAL A 200 -1.82 -6.02 15.43
CA VAL A 200 -2.40 -7.31 15.04
C VAL A 200 -1.29 -8.24 14.56
N ALA A 201 -0.41 -7.71 13.70
CA ALA A 201 0.76 -8.42 13.20
C ALA A 201 1.87 -7.44 12.86
N VAL A 202 3.10 -7.84 13.15
CA VAL A 202 4.30 -7.35 12.49
C VAL A 202 4.51 -8.22 11.25
N LEU A 203 4.70 -7.62 10.11
CA LEU A 203 4.82 -8.34 8.85
C LEU A 203 6.27 -8.79 8.63
N PRO A 204 6.50 -10.01 8.12
CA PRO A 204 7.85 -10.51 7.95
C PRO A 204 8.58 -9.77 6.81
N PRO A 205 9.89 -9.58 6.92
CA PRO A 205 10.73 -9.05 5.85
C PRO A 205 10.56 -9.83 4.54
N VAL A 206 10.86 -9.16 3.43
CA VAL A 206 10.84 -9.76 2.10
C VAL A 206 12.27 -10.06 1.67
N PRO A 207 12.73 -11.33 1.73
CA PRO A 207 14.07 -11.69 1.32
C PRO A 207 14.20 -11.68 -0.22
N VAL A 208 15.26 -11.06 -0.71
CA VAL A 208 15.64 -10.97 -2.12
C VAL A 208 17.13 -11.27 -2.26
N VAL A 209 17.48 -12.17 -3.18
CA VAL A 209 18.88 -12.43 -3.52
C VAL A 209 19.36 -11.32 -4.45
N ILE A 210 20.44 -10.63 -4.09
CA ILE A 210 21.02 -9.58 -4.90
C ILE A 210 21.74 -10.18 -6.10
N THR A 211 21.26 -9.88 -7.30
CA THR A 211 21.91 -10.25 -8.56
C THR A 211 23.02 -9.28 -8.91
N ALA A 212 23.86 -9.64 -9.88
CA ALA A 212 24.91 -8.73 -10.39
C ALA A 212 24.30 -7.46 -11.00
N GLU A 213 23.15 -7.60 -11.71
CA GLU A 213 22.42 -6.49 -12.31
C GLU A 213 21.84 -5.58 -11.22
N ALA A 214 21.20 -6.16 -10.18
CA ALA A 214 20.67 -5.41 -9.06
C ALA A 214 21.78 -4.66 -8.30
N ALA A 215 22.91 -5.32 -8.07
CA ALA A 215 24.06 -4.68 -7.43
C ALA A 215 24.59 -3.50 -8.24
N ALA A 216 24.77 -3.67 -9.54
CA ALA A 216 25.24 -2.62 -10.43
C ALA A 216 24.28 -1.43 -10.51
N ALA A 217 22.97 -1.70 -10.70
CA ALA A 217 21.93 -0.67 -10.79
C ALA A 217 21.85 0.18 -9.49
N ASN A 218 22.04 -0.47 -8.33
CA ASN A 218 21.93 0.20 -7.02
C ASN A 218 23.28 0.61 -6.42
N LYS A 219 24.37 0.58 -7.21
CA LYS A 219 25.74 0.94 -6.78
C LYS A 219 26.20 0.16 -5.55
N LEU A 220 25.72 -1.07 -5.37
CA LEU A 220 26.17 -1.94 -4.29
C LEU A 220 27.52 -2.58 -4.67
N PRO A 221 28.40 -2.83 -3.70
CA PRO A 221 29.68 -3.48 -3.96
C PRO A 221 29.51 -4.93 -4.46
N ALA A 222 30.41 -5.39 -5.31
CA ALA A 222 30.34 -6.73 -5.91
C ALA A 222 30.28 -7.87 -4.89
N CYS A 223 30.82 -7.68 -3.70
CA CYS A 223 30.75 -8.65 -2.59
C CYS A 223 29.33 -8.89 -2.05
N THR A 224 28.33 -8.09 -2.46
CA THR A 224 26.92 -8.29 -2.10
C THR A 224 26.19 -9.24 -3.06
N VAL A 225 26.76 -9.53 -4.23
CA VAL A 225 26.15 -10.42 -5.22
C VAL A 225 26.00 -11.83 -4.65
N GLY A 226 24.82 -12.42 -4.80
CA GLY A 226 24.46 -13.72 -4.25
C GLY A 226 24.05 -13.70 -2.77
N LYS A 227 24.19 -12.58 -2.08
CA LYS A 227 23.71 -12.43 -0.69
C LYS A 227 22.22 -12.08 -0.68
N THR A 228 21.53 -12.50 0.38
CA THR A 228 20.12 -12.17 0.61
C THR A 228 19.99 -10.88 1.36
N PHE A 229 19.19 -9.94 0.84
CA PHE A 229 18.78 -8.69 1.50
C PHE A 229 17.32 -8.82 1.93
N ASN A 230 17.02 -8.55 3.17
CA ASN A 230 15.68 -8.47 3.74
C ASN A 230 15.15 -7.06 3.56
N PHE A 231 14.24 -6.86 2.62
CA PHE A 231 13.50 -5.60 2.48
C PHE A 231 12.39 -5.48 3.51
N GLU A 232 12.07 -4.27 3.92
CA GLU A 232 10.86 -3.96 4.66
C GLU A 232 9.63 -4.39 3.86
N PRO A 233 8.59 -4.97 4.49
CA PRO A 233 7.42 -5.47 3.77
C PRO A 233 6.53 -4.36 3.21
N VAL A 234 6.46 -3.20 3.85
CA VAL A 234 5.70 -2.00 3.45
C VAL A 234 4.25 -2.35 3.06
N PRO A 235 3.36 -2.61 4.02
CA PRO A 235 1.96 -2.89 3.72
C PRO A 235 1.25 -1.64 3.17
N THR A 236 0.60 -1.81 2.02
CA THR A 236 -0.03 -0.71 1.26
C THR A 236 -1.53 -0.69 1.37
N ASP A 237 -2.17 -1.85 1.56
CA ASP A 237 -3.61 -1.92 1.69
C ASP A 237 -4.04 -3.14 2.52
N VAL A 238 -5.25 -3.09 3.06
CA VAL A 238 -5.82 -4.17 3.88
C VAL A 238 -7.31 -4.30 3.64
N GLU A 239 -7.77 -5.54 3.34
CA GLU A 239 -9.17 -5.86 3.07
C GLU A 239 -9.67 -7.08 3.84
N VAL A 240 -10.96 -7.05 4.22
CA VAL A 240 -11.58 -8.12 4.99
C VAL A 240 -11.98 -9.28 4.09
N GLY A 241 -11.51 -10.48 4.43
CA GLY A 241 -11.94 -11.70 3.77
C GLY A 241 -12.72 -12.65 4.69
N LYS A 242 -13.14 -13.78 4.15
CA LYS A 242 -13.93 -14.78 4.87
C LYS A 242 -13.22 -15.28 6.14
N GLY A 243 -13.99 -15.51 7.18
CA GLY A 243 -13.51 -16.09 8.43
C GLY A 243 -12.60 -15.19 9.26
N GLY A 244 -12.64 -13.87 9.09
CA GLY A 244 -11.81 -12.90 9.82
C GLY A 244 -10.33 -12.95 9.42
N TRP A 245 -10.04 -13.26 8.18
CA TRP A 245 -8.76 -13.02 7.55
C TRP A 245 -8.74 -11.61 6.96
N LEU A 246 -7.65 -10.92 7.14
CA LEU A 246 -7.33 -9.63 6.50
C LEU A 246 -6.33 -9.93 5.36
N TYR A 247 -6.69 -9.59 4.15
CA TYR A 247 -5.78 -9.63 3.00
C TYR A 247 -4.99 -8.34 2.96
N VAL A 248 -3.68 -8.43 2.77
CA VAL A 248 -2.77 -7.29 2.84
C VAL A 248 -1.81 -7.33 1.66
N THR A 249 -1.75 -6.26 0.89
CA THR A 249 -0.74 -6.06 -0.14
C THR A 249 0.54 -5.50 0.46
N LEU A 250 1.67 -5.98 -0.03
CA LEU A 250 3.00 -5.53 0.36
C LEU A 250 3.73 -5.00 -0.87
N LEU A 251 4.24 -3.77 -0.76
CA LEU A 251 5.16 -3.16 -1.71
C LEU A 251 6.54 -3.04 -1.04
N PRO A 252 7.36 -4.10 -1.10
CA PRO A 252 8.62 -4.12 -0.35
C PRO A 252 9.49 -2.91 -0.64
N GLY A 253 10.03 -2.32 0.43
CA GLY A 253 10.95 -1.20 0.36
C GLY A 253 12.20 -1.57 -0.42
N GLY A 254 12.49 -0.85 -1.50
CA GLY A 254 13.62 -1.13 -2.36
C GLY A 254 13.56 -0.27 -3.62
N PRO A 255 14.48 -0.50 -4.57
CA PRO A 255 14.49 0.28 -5.80
C PRO A 255 13.25 -0.01 -6.65
N GLU A 256 12.61 1.04 -7.13
CA GLU A 256 11.41 0.97 -7.98
C GLU A 256 11.76 0.86 -9.48
N ASP A 257 13.05 0.73 -9.82
CA ASP A 257 13.57 0.63 -11.18
C ASP A 257 13.45 -0.76 -11.80
N GLY A 258 12.87 -1.71 -11.08
CA GLY A 258 12.71 -3.10 -11.51
C GLY A 258 13.98 -3.95 -11.40
N SER A 259 15.12 -3.41 -10.96
CA SER A 259 16.39 -4.14 -10.85
C SER A 259 16.36 -5.34 -9.93
N THR A 260 15.50 -5.32 -8.92
CA THR A 260 15.26 -6.43 -7.99
C THR A 260 14.14 -7.36 -8.42
N GLY A 261 13.48 -7.10 -9.57
CA GLY A 261 12.33 -7.84 -10.06
C GLY A 261 11.04 -7.51 -9.30
N ALA A 262 9.97 -8.23 -9.62
CA ALA A 262 8.64 -8.03 -9.02
C ALA A 262 8.57 -8.68 -7.63
N GLN A 263 8.80 -7.92 -6.57
CA GLN A 263 8.87 -8.41 -5.20
C GLN A 263 7.56 -8.25 -4.40
N GLY A 264 6.55 -7.55 -4.97
CA GLY A 264 5.25 -7.35 -4.32
C GLY A 264 4.59 -8.67 -3.94
N ARG A 265 3.89 -8.67 -2.79
CA ARG A 265 3.23 -9.84 -2.23
C ARG A 265 1.81 -9.54 -1.80
N LEU A 266 1.00 -10.58 -1.80
CA LEU A 266 -0.27 -10.64 -1.09
C LEU A 266 -0.12 -11.63 0.06
N VAL A 267 -0.35 -11.15 1.27
CA VAL A 267 -0.43 -11.98 2.47
C VAL A 267 -1.83 -11.93 3.05
N LYS A 268 -2.15 -12.86 3.94
CA LYS A 268 -3.33 -12.76 4.80
C LYS A 268 -2.96 -12.89 6.26
N VAL A 269 -3.59 -12.04 7.08
CA VAL A 269 -3.38 -11.95 8.52
C VAL A 269 -4.65 -12.37 9.23
N LYS A 270 -4.56 -13.28 10.19
CA LYS A 270 -5.71 -13.64 11.01
C LYS A 270 -5.95 -12.56 12.06
N ALA A 271 -7.04 -11.82 11.97
CA ALA A 271 -7.33 -10.67 12.82
C ALA A 271 -7.29 -10.97 14.34
N THR A 272 -7.59 -12.22 14.74
CA THR A 272 -7.65 -12.62 16.14
C THR A 272 -6.34 -13.12 16.72
N THR A 273 -5.42 -13.63 15.89
CA THR A 273 -4.17 -14.28 16.34
C THR A 273 -2.90 -13.67 15.76
N GLY A 274 -3.02 -12.74 14.81
CA GLY A 274 -1.87 -12.15 14.11
C GLY A 274 -1.15 -13.12 13.14
N LYS A 275 -1.67 -14.35 12.97
CA LYS A 275 -0.99 -15.33 12.10
C LYS A 275 -0.94 -14.85 10.66
N VAL A 276 0.27 -14.68 10.12
CA VAL A 276 0.53 -14.27 8.73
C VAL A 276 0.71 -15.50 7.85
N ARG A 277 0.17 -15.45 6.63
CA ARG A 277 0.38 -16.47 5.57
C ARG A 277 0.47 -15.77 4.22
N GLN A 278 1.48 -16.10 3.43
CA GLN A 278 1.54 -15.65 2.04
C GLN A 278 0.44 -16.34 1.22
N VAL A 279 -0.20 -15.57 0.35
CA VAL A 279 -1.23 -16.02 -0.61
C VAL A 279 -0.62 -16.11 -2.01
N ALA A 280 0.05 -15.03 -2.46
CA ALA A 280 0.68 -14.94 -3.76
C ALA A 280 1.86 -13.95 -3.70
N GLY A 281 2.68 -13.92 -4.74
CA GLY A 281 3.80 -12.99 -4.89
C GLY A 281 4.14 -12.77 -6.35
N GLY A 282 5.21 -12.01 -6.60
CA GLY A 282 5.64 -11.66 -7.95
C GLY A 282 4.81 -10.51 -8.55
N PHE A 283 4.30 -9.62 -7.71
CA PHE A 283 3.59 -8.42 -8.16
C PHE A 283 4.56 -7.26 -8.38
N ALA A 284 4.44 -6.61 -9.53
CA ALA A 284 5.19 -5.38 -9.80
C ALA A 284 4.45 -4.17 -9.21
N GLY A 285 4.77 -3.85 -7.96
CA GLY A 285 4.15 -2.75 -7.22
C GLY A 285 2.73 -3.07 -6.74
N ALA A 286 2.58 -4.02 -5.80
CA ALA A 286 1.28 -4.32 -5.18
C ALA A 286 0.83 -3.16 -4.28
N THR A 287 -0.25 -2.47 -4.65
CA THR A 287 -0.70 -1.23 -3.99
C THR A 287 -2.09 -1.33 -3.37
N GLY A 288 -3.00 -2.08 -3.96
CA GLY A 288 -4.37 -2.22 -3.47
C GLY A 288 -4.86 -3.66 -3.53
N VAL A 289 -5.80 -4.03 -2.68
CA VAL A 289 -6.43 -5.34 -2.63
C VAL A 289 -7.94 -5.23 -2.45
N ALA A 290 -8.70 -5.95 -3.25
CA ALA A 290 -10.15 -6.12 -3.06
C ALA A 290 -10.50 -7.60 -2.94
N VAL A 291 -11.50 -7.91 -2.11
CA VAL A 291 -12.01 -9.27 -1.91
C VAL A 291 -13.46 -9.34 -2.35
N ALA A 292 -13.73 -10.05 -3.43
CA ALA A 292 -15.08 -10.23 -3.95
C ALA A 292 -15.92 -11.18 -3.09
N ASP A 293 -17.25 -11.10 -3.25
CA ASP A 293 -18.22 -11.93 -2.49
C ASP A 293 -18.01 -13.42 -2.69
N ASN A 294 -17.60 -13.84 -3.90
CA ASN A 294 -17.27 -15.23 -4.22
C ASN A 294 -15.94 -15.69 -3.61
N GLY A 295 -15.13 -14.75 -3.09
CA GLY A 295 -13.83 -14.97 -2.48
C GLY A 295 -12.66 -14.85 -3.46
N ASP A 296 -12.88 -14.40 -4.68
CA ASP A 296 -11.80 -13.97 -5.58
C ASP A 296 -11.11 -12.75 -4.99
N VAL A 297 -9.81 -12.60 -5.23
CA VAL A 297 -9.02 -11.48 -4.73
C VAL A 297 -8.40 -10.75 -5.91
N TYR A 298 -8.55 -9.43 -5.92
CA TYR A 298 -7.97 -8.55 -6.93
C TYR A 298 -6.81 -7.77 -6.32
N VAL A 299 -5.73 -7.62 -7.09
CA VAL A 299 -4.52 -6.89 -6.67
C VAL A 299 -4.15 -5.88 -7.74
N ALA A 300 -4.07 -4.61 -7.37
CA ALA A 300 -3.53 -3.57 -8.22
C ALA A 300 -2.01 -3.66 -8.27
N GLN A 301 -1.43 -3.58 -9.47
CA GLN A 301 0.00 -3.58 -9.71
C GLN A 301 0.43 -2.28 -10.40
N LEU A 302 0.86 -1.34 -9.60
CA LEU A 302 1.19 0.03 -10.02
C LEU A 302 2.18 0.08 -11.18
N PHE A 303 3.28 -0.69 -11.08
CA PHE A 303 4.37 -0.67 -12.05
C PHE A 303 4.11 -1.60 -13.25
N ALA A 304 3.26 -2.61 -13.09
CA ALA A 304 2.84 -3.45 -14.22
C ALA A 304 1.72 -2.84 -15.06
N GLY A 305 1.07 -1.78 -14.57
CA GLY A 305 -0.07 -1.18 -15.27
C GLY A 305 -1.26 -2.13 -15.40
N GLN A 306 -1.55 -2.94 -14.37
CA GLN A 306 -2.62 -3.93 -14.44
C GLN A 306 -3.26 -4.21 -13.07
N VAL A 307 -4.47 -4.74 -13.11
CA VAL A 307 -5.10 -5.46 -11.99
C VAL A 307 -5.04 -6.95 -12.27
N SER A 308 -4.59 -7.72 -11.28
CA SER A 308 -4.59 -9.19 -11.33
C SER A 308 -5.67 -9.78 -10.47
N ARG A 309 -6.23 -10.95 -10.87
CA ARG A 309 -7.20 -11.73 -10.11
C ARG A 309 -6.60 -13.05 -9.64
N ILE A 310 -6.83 -13.38 -8.39
CA ILE A 310 -6.57 -14.69 -7.78
C ILE A 310 -7.92 -15.31 -7.47
N LYS A 311 -8.25 -16.42 -8.12
CA LYS A 311 -9.51 -17.13 -7.87
C LYS A 311 -9.55 -17.67 -6.43
N ALA A 312 -10.74 -17.71 -5.84
CA ALA A 312 -10.98 -18.22 -4.50
C ALA A 312 -10.29 -19.57 -4.26
N GLY A 313 -9.51 -19.65 -3.17
CA GLY A 313 -8.75 -20.85 -2.81
C GLY A 313 -7.51 -21.14 -3.66
N ARG A 314 -7.15 -20.29 -4.60
CA ARG A 314 -5.94 -20.39 -5.41
C ARG A 314 -4.84 -19.46 -4.90
N THR A 315 -3.62 -19.65 -5.43
CA THR A 315 -2.43 -18.85 -5.11
C THR A 315 -1.81 -18.21 -6.36
N THR A 316 -2.34 -18.54 -7.55
CA THR A 316 -1.83 -18.03 -8.82
C THR A 316 -2.64 -16.83 -9.24
N ALA A 317 -1.98 -15.69 -9.36
CA ALA A 317 -2.53 -14.47 -9.94
C ALA A 317 -2.56 -14.58 -11.48
N LYS A 318 -3.63 -14.08 -12.09
CA LYS A 318 -3.75 -13.93 -13.55
C LYS A 318 -4.15 -12.50 -13.89
N PRO A 319 -3.69 -11.93 -15.01
CA PRO A 319 -4.16 -10.63 -15.49
C PRO A 319 -5.69 -10.60 -15.54
N TYR A 320 -6.29 -9.48 -15.10
CA TYR A 320 -7.73 -9.24 -15.16
C TYR A 320 -8.04 -8.02 -16.02
N ALA A 321 -7.41 -6.88 -15.78
CA ALA A 321 -7.59 -5.66 -16.55
C ALA A 321 -6.24 -4.93 -16.70
N GLU A 322 -6.01 -4.32 -17.85
CA GLU A 322 -4.93 -3.35 -18.06
C GLU A 322 -5.40 -1.99 -17.56
N VAL A 323 -4.66 -1.39 -16.65
CA VAL A 323 -5.00 -0.12 -16.01
C VAL A 323 -3.73 0.69 -15.78
N MET A 324 -3.63 1.85 -16.40
CA MET A 324 -2.45 2.70 -16.28
C MET A 324 -2.25 3.19 -14.83
N MET A 325 -1.12 2.83 -14.21
CA MET A 325 -0.76 3.22 -12.84
C MET A 325 -1.93 3.05 -11.84
N PRO A 326 -2.45 1.82 -11.65
CA PRO A 326 -3.51 1.57 -10.67
C PRO A 326 -2.98 1.63 -9.25
N ALA A 327 -3.83 2.01 -8.27
CA ALA A 327 -3.48 1.91 -6.86
C ALA A 327 -4.59 1.28 -6.01
N ALA A 328 -5.62 2.03 -5.66
CA ALA A 328 -6.74 1.48 -4.89
C ALA A 328 -7.62 0.58 -5.76
N VAL A 329 -8.06 -0.52 -5.18
CA VAL A 329 -9.11 -1.38 -5.74
C VAL A 329 -10.12 -1.70 -4.65
N GLU A 330 -11.42 -1.70 -5.01
CA GLU A 330 -12.53 -1.98 -4.11
C GLU A 330 -13.57 -2.86 -4.79
N TRP A 331 -14.15 -3.79 -4.03
CA TRP A 331 -15.28 -4.59 -4.50
C TRP A 331 -16.56 -4.12 -3.80
N ALA A 332 -17.51 -3.65 -4.59
CA ALA A 332 -18.80 -3.20 -4.06
C ALA A 332 -19.92 -3.53 -5.04
N ASP A 333 -21.04 -4.04 -4.54
CA ASP A 333 -22.27 -4.32 -5.29
C ASP A 333 -22.08 -5.17 -6.56
N GLY A 334 -21.09 -6.07 -6.55
CA GLY A 334 -20.79 -6.96 -7.69
C GLY A 334 -19.80 -6.39 -8.70
N ASP A 335 -19.33 -5.16 -8.52
CA ASP A 335 -18.42 -4.46 -9.41
C ASP A 335 -17.03 -4.25 -8.73
N LEU A 336 -15.99 -4.18 -9.58
CA LEU A 336 -14.66 -3.81 -9.16
C LEU A 336 -14.39 -2.34 -9.50
N TYR A 337 -14.10 -1.54 -8.47
CA TYR A 337 -13.66 -0.15 -8.63
C TYR A 337 -12.14 -0.09 -8.59
N VAL A 338 -11.53 0.72 -9.46
CA VAL A 338 -10.08 0.85 -9.59
C VAL A 338 -9.70 2.30 -9.74
N SER A 339 -8.82 2.82 -8.90
CA SER A 339 -8.19 4.11 -9.16
C SER A 339 -7.05 3.95 -10.17
N ALA A 340 -6.89 4.91 -11.08
CA ALA A 340 -5.90 4.86 -12.15
C ALA A 340 -5.22 6.21 -12.36
N GLN A 341 -4.06 6.20 -13.03
CA GLN A 341 -3.20 7.37 -13.30
C GLN A 341 -2.78 8.10 -12.01
N VAL A 342 -2.55 7.32 -10.94
CA VAL A 342 -2.42 7.84 -9.57
C VAL A 342 -1.15 8.65 -9.32
N LEU A 343 -0.09 8.44 -10.10
CA LEU A 343 1.17 9.19 -10.01
C LEU A 343 1.31 10.30 -11.07
N SER A 344 0.21 10.67 -11.74
CA SER A 344 0.25 11.77 -12.70
C SER A 344 0.47 13.10 -11.97
N GLU A 345 1.43 13.91 -12.43
CA GLU A 345 1.71 15.26 -11.89
C GLU A 345 0.54 16.23 -12.06
N LYS A 346 -0.31 15.99 -13.06
CA LYS A 346 -1.52 16.78 -13.33
C LYS A 346 -2.74 16.02 -12.77
N PRO A 347 -3.87 16.69 -12.53
CA PRO A 347 -5.11 16.06 -12.07
C PRO A 347 -5.73 15.18 -13.18
N LYS A 348 -5.07 14.06 -13.49
CA LYS A 348 -5.48 13.06 -14.48
C LYS A 348 -6.03 11.78 -13.82
N GLY A 349 -5.91 11.66 -12.50
CA GLY A 349 -6.41 10.51 -11.76
C GLY A 349 -7.90 10.28 -12.03
N VAL A 350 -8.28 9.02 -12.16
CA VAL A 350 -9.66 8.59 -12.43
C VAL A 350 -10.03 7.44 -11.49
N VAL A 351 -11.33 7.23 -11.30
CA VAL A 351 -11.90 5.98 -10.74
C VAL A 351 -12.69 5.31 -11.86
N LEU A 352 -12.36 4.05 -12.09
CA LEU A 352 -12.98 3.17 -13.07
C LEU A 352 -13.83 2.11 -12.36
N ARG A 353 -14.91 1.63 -13.00
CA ARG A 353 -15.76 0.53 -12.53
C ARG A 353 -15.89 -0.52 -13.64
N TYR A 354 -15.55 -1.74 -13.33
CA TYR A 354 -15.59 -2.94 -14.18
C TYR A 354 -16.73 -3.86 -13.81
#